data_c2c1dc168f7844478e9bc74e8cf30b29
#
_entry.id   c2c1dc168f7844478e9bc74e8cf30b29
#
_cell.length_a   1.000
_cell.length_b   1.000
_cell.length_c   1.000
_cell.angle_alpha   90.00
_cell.angle_beta   90.00
_cell.angle_gamma   90.00
#
_symmetry.space_group_name_H-M   'P 1'
#
loop_
_entity.id
_entity.type
_entity.pdbx_description
1 polymer ?
#
loop_
_entity_poly.entity_id
_entity_poly.type
_entity_poly.pdbx_seq_one_letter_code
_entity_poly.pdbx_strand_id
1 'polypeptide(L)'
;MKPVSVSVIGGGSWGTTVGRLAAHNAQTLLWARSEATVSDINDYNANLRYLEGYNLHPGLRATSDLEEAVRCADVLVMGVPSQAFRETLGQVGQFLRPWVPVVSLTKGLELSTRKRMSQVIHEVLPGHPAAVLTGPNLAKEILVGDAAATVIATPDPVVAETLQAVFATERFRVYANPDVIGCELGGALKNVIAIASGMADGLGTGDNTRAAVITRGLAELTALGVAMGGQQVTFAGLAGMGDLIATCISPQSRNRHVGEQ
;
A
#
# COMPACT_ATOMS: atom_id res chain seq x y z
N MET A 1 -5.77 26.93 -8.89
CA MET A 1 -6.55 25.73 -8.47
C MET A 1 -6.40 25.56 -6.97
N LYS A 2 -7.45 25.12 -6.26
CA LYS A 2 -7.32 24.75 -4.85
C LYS A 2 -6.34 23.56 -4.76
N PRO A 3 -5.39 23.55 -3.82
CA PRO A 3 -4.50 22.39 -3.65
C PRO A 3 -5.32 21.16 -3.28
N VAL A 4 -4.94 20.00 -3.83
CA VAL A 4 -5.57 18.71 -3.53
C VAL A 4 -5.32 18.38 -2.07
N SER A 5 -6.35 17.90 -1.37
CA SER A 5 -6.27 17.45 0.01
C SER A 5 -6.29 15.92 0.08
N VAL A 6 -5.26 15.34 0.69
CA VAL A 6 -5.10 13.89 0.84
C VAL A 6 -5.30 13.50 2.30
N SER A 7 -6.19 12.56 2.55
CA SER A 7 -6.38 11.98 3.87
C SER A 7 -5.86 10.54 3.90
N VAL A 8 -4.95 10.26 4.83
CA VAL A 8 -4.38 8.92 5.01
C VAL A 8 -4.92 8.31 6.29
N ILE A 9 -5.65 7.22 6.18
CA ILE A 9 -6.23 6.50 7.32
C ILE A 9 -5.31 5.34 7.71
N GLY A 10 -4.54 5.55 8.79
CA GLY A 10 -3.62 4.55 9.33
C GLY A 10 -2.18 5.04 9.47
N GLY A 11 -1.76 5.31 10.71
CA GLY A 11 -0.42 5.77 11.10
C GLY A 11 0.63 4.66 11.23
N GLY A 12 0.48 3.54 10.50
CA GLY A 12 1.51 2.50 10.42
C GLY A 12 2.67 2.91 9.51
N SER A 13 3.71 2.08 9.44
CA SER A 13 4.92 2.36 8.65
C SER A 13 4.60 2.76 7.20
N TRP A 14 3.80 1.97 6.48
CA TRP A 14 3.49 2.23 5.07
C TRP A 14 2.53 3.41 4.88
N GLY A 15 1.48 3.53 5.71
CA GLY A 15 0.57 4.69 5.64
C GLY A 15 1.30 6.01 5.90
N THR A 16 2.19 6.05 6.90
CA THR A 16 3.02 7.24 7.19
C THR A 16 3.97 7.57 6.03
N THR A 17 4.59 6.56 5.41
CA THR A 17 5.48 6.77 4.25
C THR A 17 4.71 7.34 3.06
N VAL A 18 3.50 6.80 2.76
CA VAL A 18 2.66 7.33 1.67
C VAL A 18 2.15 8.73 2.00
N GLY A 19 1.81 9.02 3.26
CA GLY A 19 1.46 10.37 3.71
C GLY A 19 2.61 11.37 3.50
N ARG A 20 3.85 10.95 3.81
CA ARG A 20 5.05 11.76 3.53
C ARG A 20 5.23 12.03 2.03
N LEU A 21 5.03 11.01 1.18
CA LEU A 21 5.12 11.18 -0.28
C LEU A 21 4.06 12.16 -0.78
N ALA A 22 2.81 12.00 -0.37
CA ALA A 22 1.72 12.89 -0.76
C ALA A 22 1.95 14.34 -0.31
N ALA A 23 2.56 14.54 0.87
CA ALA A 23 2.84 15.87 1.42
C ALA A 23 3.83 16.71 0.59
N HIS A 24 4.55 16.12 -0.37
CA HIS A 24 5.34 16.88 -1.35
C HIS A 24 4.48 17.62 -2.37
N ASN A 25 3.30 17.10 -2.68
CA ASN A 25 2.47 17.59 -3.79
C ASN A 25 1.08 18.06 -3.35
N ALA A 26 0.64 17.73 -2.12
CA ALA A 26 -0.73 17.93 -1.66
C ALA A 26 -0.77 18.27 -0.16
N GLN A 27 -1.85 18.94 0.26
CA GLN A 27 -2.14 19.06 1.69
C GLN A 27 -2.49 17.68 2.26
N THR A 28 -1.71 17.19 3.22
CA THR A 28 -1.86 15.82 3.68
C THR A 28 -2.12 15.76 5.18
N LEU A 29 -3.23 15.10 5.55
CA LEU A 29 -3.62 14.83 6.92
C LEU A 29 -3.68 13.31 7.15
N LEU A 30 -2.93 12.84 8.15
CA LEU A 30 -2.88 11.43 8.52
C LEU A 30 -3.71 11.21 9.79
N TRP A 31 -4.61 10.24 9.73
CA TRP A 31 -5.32 9.79 10.91
C TRP A 31 -4.59 8.63 11.59
N ALA A 32 -4.34 8.77 12.89
CA ALA A 32 -3.78 7.72 13.73
C ALA A 32 -4.58 7.58 15.02
N ARG A 33 -4.83 6.34 15.45
CA ARG A 33 -5.55 6.05 16.71
C ARG A 33 -4.78 6.46 17.96
N SER A 34 -3.47 6.61 17.87
CA SER A 34 -2.58 6.89 18.99
C SER A 34 -2.26 8.38 19.02
N GLU A 35 -2.66 9.07 20.08
CA GLU A 35 -2.30 10.46 20.35
C GLU A 35 -0.78 10.66 20.34
N ALA A 36 -0.01 9.70 20.89
CA ALA A 36 1.45 9.76 20.87
C ALA A 36 1.99 9.81 19.44
N THR A 37 1.43 9.01 18.51
CA THR A 37 1.83 9.05 17.10
C THR A 37 1.44 10.39 16.44
N VAL A 38 0.31 10.96 16.82
CA VAL A 38 -0.13 12.28 16.35
C VAL A 38 0.84 13.38 16.80
N SER A 39 1.18 13.39 18.12
CA SER A 39 2.17 14.33 18.66
C SER A 39 3.55 14.17 18.01
N ASP A 40 4.04 12.92 17.87
CA ASP A 40 5.32 12.66 17.21
C ASP A 40 5.38 13.28 15.80
N ILE A 41 4.31 13.12 15.02
CA ILE A 41 4.25 13.65 13.64
C ILE A 41 4.17 15.17 13.65
N ASN A 42 3.31 15.77 14.49
CA ASN A 42 3.05 17.19 14.47
C ASN A 42 4.19 18.04 15.08
N ASP A 43 4.81 17.53 16.15
CA ASP A 43 5.79 18.29 16.95
C ASP A 43 7.23 18.00 16.49
N TYR A 44 7.51 16.77 16.02
CA TYR A 44 8.87 16.35 15.71
C TYR A 44 9.06 15.91 14.25
N ASN A 45 8.02 15.93 13.40
CA ASN A 45 8.05 15.37 12.04
C ASN A 45 8.60 13.94 12.02
N ALA A 46 8.17 13.09 12.95
CA ALA A 46 8.63 11.72 13.11
C ALA A 46 7.47 10.78 13.41
N ASN A 47 7.67 9.47 13.26
CA ASN A 47 6.78 8.44 13.76
C ASN A 47 7.65 7.42 14.52
N LEU A 48 7.91 7.72 15.78
CA LEU A 48 8.88 6.99 16.60
C LEU A 48 8.51 5.51 16.79
N ARG A 49 7.21 5.21 16.80
CA ARG A 49 6.73 3.83 16.97
C ARG A 49 7.03 2.92 15.79
N TYR A 50 6.92 3.43 14.56
CA TYR A 50 6.97 2.60 13.34
C TYR A 50 8.16 2.91 12.43
N LEU A 51 8.72 4.10 12.55
CA LEU A 51 9.73 4.65 11.66
C LEU A 51 10.76 5.45 12.46
N GLU A 52 11.22 4.88 13.59
CA GLU A 52 12.26 5.48 14.42
C GLU A 52 13.52 5.78 13.60
N GLY A 53 14.04 7.00 13.74
CA GLY A 53 15.22 7.48 13.03
C GLY A 53 14.97 8.04 11.62
N TYR A 54 13.70 8.13 11.18
CA TYR A 54 13.36 8.69 9.88
C TYR A 54 12.56 9.99 10.00
N ASN A 55 13.02 11.03 9.29
CA ASN A 55 12.30 12.31 9.23
C ASN A 55 11.15 12.27 8.22
N LEU A 56 10.02 12.84 8.62
CA LEU A 56 8.86 13.01 7.76
C LEU A 56 8.87 14.40 7.11
N HIS A 57 8.04 14.56 6.07
CA HIS A 57 7.88 15.84 5.41
C HIS A 57 7.17 16.84 6.35
N PRO A 58 7.66 18.10 6.52
CA PRO A 58 7.07 19.06 7.46
C PRO A 58 5.63 19.48 7.11
N GLY A 59 5.20 19.24 5.87
CA GLY A 59 3.82 19.44 5.44
C GLY A 59 2.86 18.30 5.79
N LEU A 60 3.36 17.15 6.30
CA LEU A 60 2.51 16.08 6.80
C LEU A 60 2.00 16.46 8.20
N ARG A 61 0.68 16.50 8.36
CA ARG A 61 0.01 16.69 9.65
C ARG A 61 -0.73 15.43 10.05
N ALA A 62 -1.00 15.28 11.33
CA ALA A 62 -1.73 14.13 11.86
C ALA A 62 -2.84 14.57 12.83
N THR A 63 -3.87 13.75 12.94
CA THR A 63 -4.97 13.90 13.89
C THR A 63 -5.45 12.54 14.39
N SER A 64 -6.01 12.48 15.58
CA SER A 64 -6.76 11.32 16.09
C SER A 64 -8.27 11.42 15.83
N ASP A 65 -8.75 12.58 15.35
CA ASP A 65 -10.13 12.78 14.96
C ASP A 65 -10.37 12.27 13.52
N LEU A 66 -11.16 11.20 13.39
CA LEU A 66 -11.47 10.59 12.10
C LEU A 66 -12.33 11.51 11.22
N GLU A 67 -13.27 12.23 11.81
CA GLU A 67 -14.14 13.16 11.09
C GLU A 67 -13.33 14.31 10.50
N GLU A 68 -12.43 14.91 11.29
CA GLU A 68 -11.51 15.95 10.81
C GLU A 68 -10.67 15.44 9.63
N ALA A 69 -10.11 14.24 9.77
CA ALA A 69 -9.27 13.66 8.72
C ALA A 69 -10.03 13.46 7.41
N VAL A 70 -11.32 13.09 7.45
CA VAL A 70 -12.06 12.63 6.27
C VAL A 70 -12.82 13.75 5.55
N ARG A 71 -13.38 14.70 6.29
CA ARG A 71 -14.30 15.72 5.72
C ARG A 71 -13.73 16.54 4.55
N CYS A 72 -12.45 16.83 4.58
CA CYS A 72 -11.79 17.68 3.58
C CYS A 72 -11.07 16.88 2.48
N ALA A 73 -11.12 15.55 2.51
CA ALA A 73 -10.40 14.69 1.58
C ALA A 73 -10.89 14.89 0.13
N ASP A 74 -9.97 15.16 -0.79
CA ASP A 74 -10.15 15.03 -2.24
C ASP A 74 -9.62 13.67 -2.72
N VAL A 75 -8.74 13.03 -1.94
CA VAL A 75 -8.25 11.65 -2.09
C VAL A 75 -8.21 11.01 -0.72
N LEU A 76 -8.80 9.83 -0.58
CA LEU A 76 -8.74 9.02 0.64
C LEU A 76 -7.79 7.85 0.45
N VAL A 77 -6.84 7.66 1.36
CA VAL A 77 -5.86 6.57 1.35
C VAL A 77 -6.08 5.66 2.55
N MET A 78 -6.35 4.39 2.31
CA MET A 78 -6.58 3.39 3.34
C MET A 78 -5.32 2.56 3.61
N GLY A 79 -4.63 2.85 4.72
CA GLY A 79 -3.39 2.19 5.16
C GLY A 79 -3.57 1.30 6.39
N VAL A 80 -4.72 0.65 6.52
CA VAL A 80 -5.07 -0.24 7.64
C VAL A 80 -4.94 -1.72 7.27
N PRO A 81 -4.76 -2.65 8.23
CA PRO A 81 -4.75 -4.09 7.95
C PRO A 81 -6.05 -4.57 7.28
N SER A 82 -5.96 -5.60 6.42
CA SER A 82 -7.11 -6.11 5.65
C SER A 82 -8.30 -6.52 6.53
N GLN A 83 -8.04 -7.04 7.74
CA GLN A 83 -9.10 -7.47 8.65
C GLN A 83 -9.83 -6.33 9.36
N ALA A 84 -9.21 -5.14 9.42
CA ALA A 84 -9.85 -3.92 9.95
C ALA A 84 -10.40 -3.01 8.84
N PHE A 85 -10.18 -3.38 7.57
CA PHE A 85 -10.43 -2.50 6.43
C PHE A 85 -11.91 -2.13 6.30
N ARG A 86 -12.80 -3.12 6.30
CA ARG A 86 -14.26 -2.92 6.15
C ARG A 86 -14.83 -2.05 7.28
N GLU A 87 -14.52 -2.39 8.51
CA GLU A 87 -15.01 -1.65 9.68
C GLU A 87 -14.55 -0.20 9.65
N THR A 88 -13.25 0.02 9.43
CA THR A 88 -12.69 1.39 9.36
C THR A 88 -13.29 2.16 8.17
N LEU A 89 -13.46 1.50 7.02
CA LEU A 89 -14.06 2.13 5.85
C LEU A 89 -15.53 2.52 6.09
N GLY A 90 -16.29 1.71 6.84
CA GLY A 90 -17.65 2.03 7.24
C GLY A 90 -17.74 3.26 8.16
N GLN A 91 -16.77 3.43 9.07
CA GLN A 91 -16.67 4.63 9.91
C GLN A 91 -16.32 5.87 9.06
N VAL A 92 -15.35 5.73 8.16
CA VAL A 92 -14.94 6.77 7.21
C VAL A 92 -16.09 7.24 6.32
N GLY A 93 -16.92 6.29 5.84
CA GLY A 93 -18.04 6.56 4.95
C GLY A 93 -19.10 7.51 5.52
N GLN A 94 -19.16 7.66 6.84
CA GLN A 94 -20.09 8.59 7.51
C GLN A 94 -19.74 10.07 7.24
N PHE A 95 -18.49 10.35 6.92
CA PHE A 95 -17.96 11.71 6.78
C PHE A 95 -17.42 11.99 5.36
N LEU A 96 -17.24 10.95 4.54
CA LEU A 96 -16.62 11.07 3.22
C LEU A 96 -17.59 11.70 2.22
N ARG A 97 -17.11 12.73 1.51
CA ARG A 97 -17.87 13.36 0.44
C ARG A 97 -18.06 12.39 -0.74
N PRO A 98 -19.17 12.48 -1.49
CA PRO A 98 -19.38 11.65 -2.68
C PRO A 98 -18.22 11.75 -3.69
N TRP A 99 -17.99 10.66 -4.45
CA TRP A 99 -17.04 10.60 -5.57
C TRP A 99 -15.56 10.75 -5.23
N VAL A 100 -15.19 10.86 -3.97
CA VAL A 100 -13.78 10.87 -3.56
C VAL A 100 -13.13 9.52 -3.89
N PRO A 101 -12.02 9.46 -4.66
CA PRO A 101 -11.32 8.22 -4.91
C PRO A 101 -10.72 7.64 -3.63
N VAL A 102 -10.89 6.32 -3.46
CA VAL A 102 -10.39 5.57 -2.30
C VAL A 102 -9.22 4.68 -2.75
N VAL A 103 -8.04 4.97 -2.24
CA VAL A 103 -6.79 4.27 -2.56
C VAL A 103 -6.47 3.26 -1.48
N SER A 104 -6.47 1.97 -1.80
CA SER A 104 -6.02 0.92 -0.88
C SER A 104 -4.50 0.74 -0.93
N LEU A 105 -3.86 0.75 0.22
CA LEU A 105 -2.46 0.35 0.42
C LEU A 105 -2.34 -1.09 0.92
N THR A 106 -3.46 -1.73 1.17
CA THR A 106 -3.55 -2.98 1.93
C THR A 106 -3.27 -4.19 1.03
N LYS A 107 -2.27 -4.96 1.40
CA LYS A 107 -1.89 -6.20 0.71
C LYS A 107 -2.50 -7.39 1.44
N GLY A 108 -3.63 -7.88 0.97
CA GLY A 108 -4.33 -8.99 1.57
C GLY A 108 -5.80 -9.10 1.13
N LEU A 109 -6.45 -10.15 1.59
CA LEU A 109 -7.86 -10.41 1.39
C LEU A 109 -8.60 -10.31 2.74
N GLU A 110 -9.88 -10.00 2.71
CA GLU A 110 -10.76 -10.14 3.86
C GLU A 110 -11.01 -11.63 4.14
N LEU A 111 -10.70 -12.13 5.34
CA LEU A 111 -10.75 -13.58 5.64
C LEU A 111 -12.15 -14.16 5.53
N SER A 112 -13.16 -13.46 6.05
CA SER A 112 -14.54 -13.96 6.10
C SER A 112 -15.18 -14.11 4.72
N THR A 113 -14.87 -13.22 3.78
CA THR A 113 -15.51 -13.16 2.45
C THR A 113 -14.56 -13.52 1.31
N ARG A 114 -13.25 -13.56 1.58
CA ARG A 114 -12.15 -13.70 0.60
C ARG A 114 -12.12 -12.59 -0.45
N LYS A 115 -12.74 -11.44 -0.15
CA LYS A 115 -12.79 -10.30 -1.05
C LYS A 115 -11.49 -9.51 -1.05
N ARG A 116 -11.16 -8.99 -2.22
CA ARG A 116 -10.11 -8.00 -2.42
C ARG A 116 -10.57 -6.66 -1.84
N MET A 117 -9.64 -5.80 -1.47
CA MET A 117 -9.97 -4.51 -0.85
C MET A 117 -10.78 -3.61 -1.78
N SER A 118 -10.52 -3.63 -3.09
CA SER A 118 -11.34 -2.90 -4.07
C SER A 118 -12.80 -3.38 -4.09
N GLN A 119 -13.07 -4.67 -3.92
CA GLN A 119 -14.43 -5.19 -3.79
C GLN A 119 -15.09 -4.72 -2.48
N VAL A 120 -14.33 -4.68 -1.38
CA VAL A 120 -14.82 -4.15 -0.10
C VAL A 120 -15.15 -2.66 -0.23
N ILE A 121 -14.33 -1.87 -0.96
CA ILE A 121 -14.61 -0.46 -1.23
C ILE A 121 -15.94 -0.31 -1.98
N HIS A 122 -16.16 -1.05 -3.06
CA HIS A 122 -17.40 -0.97 -3.83
C HIS A 122 -18.66 -1.37 -3.05
N GLU A 123 -18.52 -2.29 -2.07
CA GLU A 123 -19.63 -2.70 -1.21
C GLU A 123 -19.97 -1.68 -0.13
N VAL A 124 -18.95 -1.13 0.51
CA VAL A 124 -19.12 -0.22 1.65
C VAL A 124 -19.38 1.21 1.20
N LEU A 125 -18.72 1.62 0.11
CA LEU A 125 -18.79 2.97 -0.46
C LEU A 125 -19.17 2.89 -1.95
N PRO A 126 -20.40 2.49 -2.30
CA PRO A 126 -20.84 2.43 -3.68
C PRO A 126 -20.76 3.81 -4.34
N GLY A 127 -20.23 3.85 -5.57
CA GLY A 127 -20.06 5.10 -6.33
C GLY A 127 -18.73 5.82 -6.09
N HIS A 128 -17.89 5.38 -5.17
CA HIS A 128 -16.54 5.90 -5.01
C HIS A 128 -15.56 5.16 -5.94
N PRO A 129 -14.70 5.87 -6.72
CA PRO A 129 -13.65 5.24 -7.50
C PRO A 129 -12.68 4.49 -6.59
N ALA A 130 -12.45 3.21 -6.86
CA ALA A 130 -11.46 2.42 -6.12
C ALA A 130 -10.13 2.40 -6.88
N ALA A 131 -9.05 2.60 -6.15
CA ALA A 131 -7.68 2.48 -6.65
C ALA A 131 -6.83 1.67 -5.66
N VAL A 132 -5.72 1.14 -6.16
CA VAL A 132 -4.75 0.37 -5.35
C VAL A 132 -3.36 0.92 -5.61
N LEU A 133 -2.59 1.19 -4.56
CA LEU A 133 -1.18 1.52 -4.66
C LEU A 133 -0.37 0.32 -4.17
N THR A 134 0.40 -0.30 -5.08
CA THR A 134 1.13 -1.55 -4.82
C THR A 134 2.42 -1.63 -5.64
N GLY A 135 3.35 -2.50 -5.24
CA GLY A 135 4.65 -2.67 -5.87
C GLY A 135 5.75 -2.93 -4.85
N PRO A 136 7.03 -2.93 -5.24
CA PRO A 136 8.17 -3.11 -4.36
C PRO A 136 8.38 -1.87 -3.47
N ASN A 137 7.64 -1.80 -2.36
CA ASN A 137 7.51 -0.61 -1.53
C ASN A 137 8.05 -0.89 -0.12
N LEU A 138 9.36 -0.89 0.04
CA LEU A 138 10.02 -0.97 1.34
C LEU A 138 10.08 0.44 1.95
N ALA A 139 9.29 0.67 3.00
CA ALA A 139 9.09 1.99 3.59
C ALA A 139 10.40 2.70 3.96
N LYS A 140 11.34 1.97 4.58
CA LYS A 140 12.61 2.53 5.06
C LYS A 140 13.51 3.00 3.91
N GLU A 141 13.56 2.27 2.80
CA GLU A 141 14.33 2.64 1.60
C GLU A 141 13.79 3.93 0.98
N ILE A 142 12.46 4.04 0.85
CA ILE A 142 11.82 5.24 0.35
C ILE A 142 12.08 6.45 1.26
N LEU A 143 12.10 6.23 2.58
CA LEU A 143 12.34 7.30 3.55
C LEU A 143 13.77 7.83 3.55
N VAL A 144 14.77 6.99 3.27
CA VAL A 144 16.16 7.45 3.09
C VAL A 144 16.41 8.08 1.73
N GLY A 145 15.42 8.02 0.81
CA GLY A 145 15.51 8.64 -0.50
C GLY A 145 16.09 7.73 -1.59
N ASP A 146 16.10 6.43 -1.38
CA ASP A 146 16.43 5.49 -2.45
C ASP A 146 15.39 5.55 -3.55
N ALA A 147 15.83 5.41 -4.80
CA ALA A 147 14.94 5.41 -5.94
C ALA A 147 14.00 4.20 -5.90
N ALA A 148 12.71 4.45 -5.98
CA ALA A 148 11.70 3.40 -5.96
C ALA A 148 10.60 3.66 -7.00
N ALA A 149 9.87 2.60 -7.33
CA ALA A 149 8.74 2.67 -8.25
C ALA A 149 7.55 1.87 -7.70
N THR A 150 6.35 2.39 -7.96
CA THR A 150 5.08 1.77 -7.56
C THR A 150 4.08 1.77 -8.70
N VAL A 151 2.96 1.11 -8.52
CA VAL A 151 1.83 1.09 -9.45
C VAL A 151 0.60 1.66 -8.73
N ILE A 152 -0.07 2.60 -9.38
CA ILE A 152 -1.47 2.95 -9.12
C ILE A 152 -2.33 2.13 -10.08
N ALA A 153 -3.19 1.27 -9.52
CA ALA A 153 -4.13 0.47 -10.29
C ALA A 153 -5.55 1.00 -10.11
N THR A 154 -6.15 1.44 -11.20
CA THR A 154 -7.56 1.87 -11.29
C THR A 154 -8.01 1.81 -12.74
N PRO A 155 -9.29 1.48 -13.04
CA PRO A 155 -9.80 1.45 -14.41
C PRO A 155 -10.02 2.85 -15.00
N ASP A 156 -10.10 3.89 -14.16
CA ASP A 156 -10.34 5.28 -14.59
C ASP A 156 -9.00 5.98 -14.86
N PRO A 157 -8.70 6.38 -16.11
CA PRO A 157 -7.44 7.02 -16.45
C PRO A 157 -7.28 8.43 -15.84
N VAL A 158 -8.37 9.16 -15.60
CA VAL A 158 -8.32 10.50 -14.99
C VAL A 158 -7.97 10.39 -13.50
N VAL A 159 -8.56 9.41 -12.82
CA VAL A 159 -8.20 9.09 -11.43
C VAL A 159 -6.75 8.62 -11.36
N ALA A 160 -6.29 7.78 -12.30
CA ALA A 160 -4.91 7.32 -12.33
C ALA A 160 -3.93 8.48 -12.47
N GLU A 161 -4.15 9.40 -13.41
CA GLU A 161 -3.30 10.57 -13.64
C GLU A 161 -3.25 11.49 -12.40
N THR A 162 -4.41 11.74 -11.78
CA THR A 162 -4.50 12.53 -10.55
C THR A 162 -3.68 11.89 -9.42
N LEU A 163 -3.83 10.58 -9.21
CA LEU A 163 -3.11 9.86 -8.17
C LEU A 163 -1.61 9.75 -8.46
N GLN A 164 -1.20 9.63 -9.73
CA GLN A 164 0.20 9.71 -10.12
C GLN A 164 0.80 11.07 -9.72
N ALA A 165 0.11 12.17 -10.02
CA ALA A 165 0.57 13.52 -9.66
C ALA A 165 0.66 13.72 -8.14
N VAL A 166 -0.24 13.12 -7.36
CA VAL A 166 -0.25 13.20 -5.90
C VAL A 166 0.94 12.47 -5.27
N PHE A 167 1.28 11.27 -5.75
CA PHE A 167 2.27 10.43 -5.07
C PHE A 167 3.66 10.45 -5.69
N ALA A 168 3.82 10.91 -6.94
CA ALA A 168 5.13 10.93 -7.60
C ALA A 168 6.06 11.98 -6.98
N THR A 169 7.33 11.60 -6.83
CA THR A 169 8.41 12.53 -6.47
C THR A 169 9.62 12.28 -7.39
N GLU A 170 10.67 13.06 -7.30
CA GLU A 170 11.89 12.86 -8.09
C GLU A 170 12.50 11.46 -7.92
N ARG A 171 12.30 10.85 -6.74
CA ARG A 171 12.85 9.54 -6.39
C ARG A 171 11.80 8.42 -6.28
N PHE A 172 10.53 8.76 -6.38
CA PHE A 172 9.44 7.80 -6.30
C PHE A 172 8.55 7.88 -7.54
N ARG A 173 8.74 6.93 -8.46
CA ARG A 173 7.98 6.89 -9.72
C ARG A 173 6.69 6.12 -9.57
N VAL A 174 5.60 6.66 -10.08
CA VAL A 174 4.27 6.04 -10.06
C VAL A 174 3.82 5.70 -11.47
N TYR A 175 3.59 4.42 -11.74
CA TYR A 175 3.05 3.92 -13.00
C TYR A 175 1.55 3.67 -12.87
N ALA A 176 0.78 3.89 -13.93
CA ALA A 176 -0.63 3.53 -13.99
C ALA A 176 -0.83 2.12 -14.55
N ASN A 177 -1.83 1.39 -14.05
CA ASN A 177 -2.25 0.09 -14.58
C ASN A 177 -3.78 -0.04 -14.45
N PRO A 178 -4.54 -0.39 -15.49
CA PRO A 178 -5.97 -0.60 -15.40
C PRO A 178 -6.37 -1.94 -14.73
N ASP A 179 -5.46 -2.89 -14.60
CA ASP A 179 -5.70 -4.21 -14.00
C ASP A 179 -5.62 -4.17 -12.47
N VAL A 180 -6.69 -3.70 -11.84
CA VAL A 180 -6.83 -3.68 -10.38
C VAL A 180 -6.75 -5.09 -9.80
N ILE A 181 -7.34 -6.09 -10.47
CA ILE A 181 -7.39 -7.47 -9.99
C ILE A 181 -5.97 -8.05 -9.89
N GLY A 182 -5.22 -7.98 -10.99
CA GLY A 182 -3.85 -8.49 -11.02
C GLY A 182 -2.94 -7.79 -10.01
N CYS A 183 -3.06 -6.47 -9.88
CA CYS A 183 -2.27 -5.68 -8.94
C CYS A 183 -2.55 -6.03 -7.47
N GLU A 184 -3.83 -6.21 -7.08
CA GLU A 184 -4.19 -6.63 -5.72
C GLU A 184 -3.74 -8.07 -5.41
N LEU A 185 -3.97 -8.99 -6.34
CA LEU A 185 -3.61 -10.40 -6.15
C LEU A 185 -2.10 -10.60 -6.10
N GLY A 186 -1.33 -9.91 -6.93
CA GLY A 186 0.12 -9.91 -6.87
C GLY A 186 0.62 -9.54 -5.47
N GLY A 187 0.14 -8.43 -4.93
CA GLY A 187 0.52 -7.95 -3.60
C GLY A 187 0.03 -8.85 -2.45
N ALA A 188 -1.13 -9.50 -2.58
CA ALA A 188 -1.70 -10.35 -1.54
C ALA A 188 -1.05 -11.74 -1.50
N LEU A 189 -0.92 -12.39 -2.66
CA LEU A 189 -0.48 -13.79 -2.76
C LEU A 189 1.03 -13.96 -2.57
N LYS A 190 1.85 -12.98 -2.91
CA LYS A 190 3.31 -13.03 -2.74
C LYS A 190 3.77 -13.36 -1.32
N ASN A 191 2.99 -13.04 -0.31
CA ASN A 191 3.38 -13.21 1.08
C ASN A 191 3.58 -14.69 1.45
N VAL A 192 2.82 -15.61 0.84
CA VAL A 192 3.00 -17.07 1.01
C VAL A 192 4.37 -17.50 0.46
N ILE A 193 4.73 -16.99 -0.73
CA ILE A 193 6.00 -17.31 -1.38
C ILE A 193 7.19 -16.73 -0.59
N ALA A 194 7.01 -15.54 -0.02
CA ALA A 194 8.03 -14.92 0.82
C ALA A 194 8.31 -15.73 2.10
N ILE A 195 7.28 -16.33 2.72
CA ILE A 195 7.46 -17.26 3.85
C ILE A 195 8.23 -18.51 3.38
N ALA A 196 7.83 -19.12 2.25
CA ALA A 196 8.51 -20.28 1.69
C ALA A 196 9.99 -19.99 1.34
N SER A 197 10.28 -18.79 0.80
CA SER A 197 11.65 -18.34 0.55
C SER A 197 12.45 -18.22 1.86
N GLY A 198 11.83 -17.67 2.91
CA GLY A 198 12.44 -17.60 4.24
C GLY A 198 12.72 -18.99 4.83
N MET A 199 11.80 -19.95 4.68
CA MET A 199 12.03 -21.35 5.11
C MET A 199 13.23 -21.96 4.39
N ALA A 200 13.38 -21.73 3.09
CA ALA A 200 14.56 -22.18 2.34
C ALA A 200 15.85 -21.56 2.88
N ASP A 201 15.83 -20.27 3.22
CA ASP A 201 16.96 -19.59 3.84
C ASP A 201 17.29 -20.17 5.23
N GLY A 202 16.30 -20.40 6.09
CA GLY A 202 16.48 -20.99 7.43
C GLY A 202 17.03 -22.43 7.40
N LEU A 203 16.75 -23.18 6.33
CA LEU A 203 17.31 -24.50 6.06
C LEU A 203 18.75 -24.45 5.50
N GLY A 204 19.32 -23.26 5.30
CA GLY A 204 20.66 -23.09 4.77
C GLY A 204 20.80 -23.44 3.29
N THR A 205 19.73 -23.36 2.49
CA THR A 205 19.79 -23.64 1.06
C THR A 205 20.44 -22.46 0.31
N GLY A 206 21.09 -22.78 -0.83
CA GLY A 206 21.78 -21.77 -1.62
C GLY A 206 20.85 -20.96 -2.54
N ASP A 207 21.47 -19.98 -3.25
CA ASP A 207 20.76 -19.03 -4.13
C ASP A 207 20.01 -19.72 -5.28
N ASN A 208 20.51 -20.85 -5.78
CA ASN A 208 19.81 -21.62 -6.81
C ASN A 208 18.45 -22.13 -6.33
N THR A 209 18.36 -22.61 -5.09
CA THR A 209 17.09 -23.04 -4.48
C THR A 209 16.16 -21.85 -4.27
N ARG A 210 16.69 -20.73 -3.75
CA ARG A 210 15.90 -19.50 -3.60
C ARG A 210 15.34 -19.02 -4.94
N ALA A 211 16.16 -18.98 -5.99
CA ALA A 211 15.72 -18.60 -7.33
C ALA A 211 14.63 -19.55 -7.87
N ALA A 212 14.77 -20.87 -7.64
CA ALA A 212 13.76 -21.86 -8.03
C ALA A 212 12.44 -21.65 -7.30
N VAL A 213 12.45 -21.41 -5.98
CA VAL A 213 11.26 -21.12 -5.15
C VAL A 213 10.55 -19.86 -5.66
N ILE A 214 11.28 -18.78 -5.90
CA ILE A 214 10.71 -17.53 -6.39
C ILE A 214 10.10 -17.71 -7.78
N THR A 215 10.83 -18.36 -8.71
CA THR A 215 10.38 -18.58 -10.09
C THR A 215 9.13 -19.46 -10.12
N ARG A 216 9.14 -20.56 -9.39
CA ARG A 216 7.99 -21.47 -9.32
C ARG A 216 6.81 -20.78 -8.65
N GLY A 217 7.05 -20.08 -7.54
CA GLY A 217 6.03 -19.31 -6.84
C GLY A 217 5.40 -18.23 -7.71
N LEU A 218 6.18 -17.52 -8.52
CA LEU A 218 5.66 -16.56 -9.48
C LEU A 218 4.76 -17.22 -10.55
N ALA A 219 5.13 -18.39 -11.04
CA ALA A 219 4.32 -19.12 -12.02
C ALA A 219 2.97 -19.54 -11.43
N GLU A 220 2.95 -20.05 -10.20
CA GLU A 220 1.71 -20.44 -9.50
C GLU A 220 0.84 -19.23 -9.14
N LEU A 221 1.45 -18.15 -8.65
CA LEU A 221 0.79 -16.88 -8.37
C LEU A 221 0.14 -16.31 -9.64
N THR A 222 0.85 -16.34 -10.76
CA THR A 222 0.34 -15.89 -12.06
C THR A 222 -0.83 -16.75 -12.52
N ALA A 223 -0.71 -18.08 -12.46
CA ALA A 223 -1.78 -18.99 -12.87
C ALA A 223 -3.06 -18.76 -12.04
N LEU A 224 -2.93 -18.66 -10.71
CA LEU A 224 -4.06 -18.37 -9.82
C LEU A 224 -4.63 -16.97 -10.10
N GLY A 225 -3.78 -15.97 -10.22
CA GLY A 225 -4.20 -14.59 -10.45
C GLY A 225 -4.94 -14.40 -11.78
N VAL A 226 -4.50 -15.07 -12.84
CA VAL A 226 -5.20 -15.09 -14.14
C VAL A 226 -6.55 -15.81 -14.05
N ALA A 227 -6.59 -16.95 -13.34
CA ALA A 227 -7.86 -17.66 -13.10
C ALA A 227 -8.88 -16.83 -12.30
N MET A 228 -8.40 -15.87 -11.50
CA MET A 228 -9.24 -14.92 -10.75
C MET A 228 -9.55 -13.63 -11.53
N GLY A 229 -9.13 -13.51 -12.79
CA GLY A 229 -9.45 -12.40 -13.70
C GLY A 229 -8.38 -11.33 -13.86
N GLY A 230 -7.18 -11.52 -13.30
CA GLY A 230 -6.03 -10.64 -13.54
C GLY A 230 -5.38 -10.89 -14.89
N GLN A 231 -4.65 -9.92 -15.40
CA GLN A 231 -3.92 -10.02 -16.66
C GLN A 231 -2.51 -10.60 -16.43
N GLN A 232 -2.09 -11.57 -17.24
CA GLN A 232 -0.78 -12.22 -17.12
C GLN A 232 0.39 -11.22 -17.09
N VAL A 233 0.34 -10.18 -17.92
CA VAL A 233 1.40 -9.16 -18.01
C VAL A 233 1.57 -8.38 -16.69
N THR A 234 0.51 -8.20 -15.92
CA THR A 234 0.57 -7.52 -14.61
C THR A 234 1.47 -8.26 -13.62
N PHE A 235 1.43 -9.59 -13.64
CA PHE A 235 2.26 -10.41 -12.75
C PHE A 235 3.74 -10.43 -13.13
N ALA A 236 4.09 -10.13 -14.38
CA ALA A 236 5.46 -9.94 -14.81
C ALA A 236 6.03 -8.53 -14.50
N GLY A 237 5.16 -7.61 -14.06
CA GLY A 237 5.51 -6.22 -13.76
C GLY A 237 5.86 -5.96 -12.28
N LEU A 238 5.88 -4.65 -11.92
CA LEU A 238 6.21 -4.18 -10.56
C LEU A 238 5.25 -4.72 -9.50
N ALA A 239 3.95 -4.78 -9.78
CA ALA A 239 2.94 -5.24 -8.83
C ALA A 239 2.96 -6.75 -8.57
N GLY A 240 3.54 -7.54 -9.49
CA GLY A 240 3.74 -8.99 -9.36
C GLY A 240 5.18 -9.34 -9.03
N MET A 241 5.99 -9.61 -10.07
CA MET A 241 7.39 -10.06 -9.94
C MET A 241 8.24 -9.09 -9.13
N GLY A 242 8.12 -7.77 -9.37
CA GLY A 242 8.93 -6.77 -8.66
C GLY A 242 8.70 -6.82 -7.15
N ASP A 243 7.42 -6.80 -6.72
CA ASP A 243 7.06 -6.86 -5.31
C ASP A 243 7.37 -8.23 -4.67
N LEU A 244 7.23 -9.32 -5.44
CA LEU A 244 7.60 -10.67 -5.01
C LEU A 244 9.10 -10.76 -4.72
N ILE A 245 9.95 -10.39 -5.68
CA ILE A 245 11.41 -10.44 -5.54
C ILE A 245 11.86 -9.60 -4.35
N ALA A 246 11.45 -8.33 -4.27
CA ALA A 246 11.79 -7.45 -3.16
C ALA A 246 11.40 -8.05 -1.80
N THR A 247 10.24 -8.74 -1.72
CA THR A 247 9.77 -9.34 -0.47
C THR A 247 10.49 -10.63 -0.12
N CYS A 248 10.91 -11.43 -1.11
CA CYS A 248 11.60 -12.71 -0.88
C CYS A 248 13.08 -12.54 -0.52
N ILE A 249 13.75 -11.47 -1.00
CA ILE A 249 15.19 -11.29 -0.80
C ILE A 249 15.53 -10.27 0.29
N SER A 250 14.65 -9.29 0.55
CA SER A 250 14.95 -8.22 1.51
C SER A 250 14.97 -8.72 2.95
N PRO A 251 16.00 -8.37 3.74
CA PRO A 251 16.02 -8.61 5.18
C PRO A 251 14.97 -7.82 5.95
N GLN A 252 14.38 -6.78 5.34
CA GLN A 252 13.29 -5.99 5.91
C GLN A 252 11.92 -6.69 5.77
N SER A 253 11.84 -7.80 5.02
CA SER A 253 10.59 -8.55 4.83
C SER A 253 10.22 -9.35 6.07
N ARG A 254 9.13 -8.95 6.73
CA ARG A 254 8.61 -9.67 7.91
C ARG A 254 8.19 -11.11 7.57
N ASN A 255 7.62 -11.33 6.38
CA ASN A 255 7.19 -12.66 5.96
C ASN A 255 8.39 -13.59 5.72
N ARG A 256 9.43 -13.09 5.03
CA ARG A 256 10.68 -13.84 4.85
C ARG A 256 11.30 -14.18 6.20
N HIS A 257 11.40 -13.21 7.10
CA HIS A 257 11.97 -13.40 8.44
C HIS A 257 11.23 -14.45 9.27
N VAL A 258 9.88 -14.46 9.25
CA VAL A 258 9.09 -15.51 9.91
C VAL A 258 9.35 -16.89 9.32
N GLY A 259 9.53 -16.99 8.01
CA GLY A 259 9.87 -18.27 7.36
C GLY A 259 11.29 -18.76 7.71
N GLU A 260 12.23 -17.86 7.94
CA GLU A 260 13.65 -18.15 8.27
C GLU A 260 13.81 -18.75 9.68
N GLN A 261 12.89 -18.47 10.61
CA GLN A 261 12.85 -19.02 11.98
C GLN A 261 12.15 -20.36 12.08
#